data_5d42bbba78378b115e1d559e829ff8b6
#
_entry.id   5d42bbba78378b115e1d559e829ff8b6
#
_cell.length_a   1.000
_cell.length_b   1.000
_cell.length_c   1.000
_cell.angle_alpha   90.00
_cell.angle_beta   90.00
_cell.angle_gamma   90.00
#
_symmetry.space_group_name_H-M   'P 1'
#
loop_
_entity.id
_entity.type
_entity.pdbx_description
1 polymer ?
#
loop_
_entity_poly.entity_id
_entity_poly.type
_entity_poly.pdbx_seq_one_letter_code
_entity_poly.pdbx_strand_id
1 'polypeptide(L)'
;MNSVLRSETKKKVKPFWYRPDNLVRQSLSLLYLSYLTNWKNMPRWLLKYGISCLPGAAGAKGMGCIGFPSHPVWEITSSCNLSCIHCHTSGGTEERNELTTQEGKQLIAQLAEIKDFQMMAYTGGEPLVRKDLFELLAYSKSLGFSNTIATNATLVDDAIAQRLKRNGVVIAAVSLDGID
;
A
#
# COMPACT_ATOMS: atom_id res chain seq x y z
N MET A 1 -9.71 -23.04 29.64
CA MET A 1 -10.47 -22.35 30.68
C MET A 1 -10.57 -20.90 30.31
N ASN A 2 -11.79 -20.43 30.25
CA ASN A 2 -12.29 -19.09 29.97
C ASN A 2 -12.07 -18.48 28.60
N SER A 3 -13.02 -18.82 27.76
CA SER A 3 -13.53 -18.14 26.59
C SER A 3 -13.97 -16.71 26.95
N VAL A 4 -13.20 -15.73 26.49
CA VAL A 4 -13.73 -14.38 26.26
C VAL A 4 -13.56 -14.10 24.78
N LEU A 5 -14.37 -14.78 23.97
CA LEU A 5 -14.68 -14.32 22.63
C LEU A 5 -15.60 -13.10 22.78
N ARG A 6 -14.99 -11.94 22.85
CA ARG A 6 -15.68 -10.68 22.68
C ARG A 6 -16.32 -10.69 21.29
N SER A 7 -17.63 -10.67 21.24
CA SER A 7 -18.43 -10.36 20.06
C SER A 7 -18.14 -8.91 19.65
N GLU A 8 -17.04 -8.68 18.97
CA GLU A 8 -16.81 -7.38 18.35
C GLU A 8 -17.75 -7.25 17.15
N THR A 9 -18.73 -6.39 17.31
CA THR A 9 -19.53 -5.85 16.22
C THR A 9 -18.59 -5.44 15.10
N LYS A 10 -18.65 -6.16 13.98
CA LYS A 10 -17.91 -5.84 12.74
C LYS A 10 -18.22 -4.41 12.34
N LYS A 11 -17.41 -3.45 12.77
CA LYS A 11 -17.46 -2.10 12.21
C LYS A 11 -17.19 -2.25 10.72
N LYS A 12 -18.16 -1.87 9.89
CA LYS A 12 -17.95 -1.76 8.42
C LYS A 12 -16.77 -0.83 8.21
N VAL A 13 -15.62 -1.39 7.89
CA VAL A 13 -14.43 -0.62 7.56
C VAL A 13 -14.74 0.11 6.25
N LYS A 14 -14.86 1.43 6.31
CA LYS A 14 -15.02 2.24 5.11
C LYS A 14 -13.70 2.21 4.34
N PRO A 15 -13.71 2.10 3.01
CA PRO A 15 -12.50 2.20 2.21
C PRO A 15 -11.72 3.48 2.55
N PHE A 16 -10.40 3.41 2.50
CA PHE A 16 -9.49 4.50 2.84
C PHE A 16 -9.88 5.85 2.20
N TRP A 17 -10.29 5.85 0.95
CA TRP A 17 -10.73 7.06 0.24
C TRP A 17 -12.07 7.66 0.70
N TYR A 18 -12.86 6.94 1.49
CA TYR A 18 -14.12 7.43 2.05
C TYR A 18 -13.98 8.11 3.41
N ARG A 19 -12.78 8.33 3.89
CA ARG A 19 -12.60 9.11 5.12
C ARG A 19 -12.90 10.59 4.84
N PRO A 20 -13.77 11.23 5.63
CA PRO A 20 -14.14 12.63 5.39
C PRO A 20 -12.93 13.58 5.38
N ASP A 21 -11.94 13.34 6.25
CA ASP A 21 -10.70 14.09 6.31
C ASP A 21 -9.86 13.97 5.04
N ASN A 22 -9.81 12.78 4.42
CA ASN A 22 -9.10 12.57 3.16
C ASN A 22 -9.85 13.21 1.98
N LEU A 23 -11.18 13.12 1.95
CA LEU A 23 -11.99 13.78 0.93
C LEU A 23 -11.82 15.29 0.97
N VAL A 24 -11.87 15.88 2.16
CA VAL A 24 -11.63 17.32 2.34
C VAL A 24 -10.23 17.71 1.85
N ARG A 25 -9.21 16.96 2.22
CA ARG A 25 -7.83 17.20 1.78
C ARG A 25 -7.65 17.06 0.28
N GLN A 26 -8.20 16.02 -0.32
CA GLN A 26 -8.17 15.83 -1.77
C GLN A 26 -8.88 16.97 -2.50
N SER A 27 -10.05 17.38 -2.01
CA SER A 27 -10.79 18.49 -2.58
C SER A 27 -10.02 19.81 -2.48
N LEU A 28 -9.41 20.10 -1.33
CA LEU A 28 -8.56 21.28 -1.14
C LEU A 28 -7.32 21.24 -2.02
N SER A 29 -6.70 20.07 -2.20
CA SER A 29 -5.55 19.92 -3.10
C SER A 29 -5.94 20.15 -4.56
N LEU A 30 -7.10 19.64 -5.00
CA LEU A 30 -7.62 19.88 -6.35
C LEU A 30 -7.97 21.34 -6.58
N LEU A 31 -8.61 22.01 -5.61
CA LEU A 31 -8.91 23.44 -5.67
C LEU A 31 -7.63 24.27 -5.74
N TYR A 32 -6.63 23.91 -4.93
CA TYR A 32 -5.35 24.58 -4.94
C TYR A 32 -4.60 24.39 -6.26
N LEU A 33 -4.56 23.17 -6.81
CA LEU A 33 -3.98 22.89 -8.13
C LEU A 33 -4.72 23.64 -9.23
N SER A 34 -6.06 23.69 -9.19
CA SER A 34 -6.87 24.47 -10.13
C SER A 34 -6.56 25.96 -10.06
N TYR A 35 -6.40 26.50 -8.86
CA TYR A 35 -5.99 27.87 -8.64
C TYR A 35 -4.58 28.16 -9.16
N LEU A 36 -3.63 27.25 -8.96
CA LEU A 36 -2.26 27.37 -9.45
C LEU A 36 -2.18 27.32 -10.98
N THR A 37 -2.95 26.44 -11.62
CA THR A 37 -2.94 26.29 -13.09
C THR A 37 -3.55 27.47 -13.82
N ASN A 38 -4.45 28.20 -13.16
CA ASN A 38 -5.09 29.38 -13.73
C ASN A 38 -4.30 30.70 -13.49
N TRP A 39 -3.22 30.67 -12.72
CA TRP A 39 -2.49 31.87 -12.37
C TRP A 39 -1.14 31.94 -13.08
N LYS A 40 -1.13 32.56 -14.24
CA LYS A 40 0.05 32.72 -15.12
C LYS A 40 1.24 33.50 -14.51
N ASN A 41 1.04 34.19 -13.38
CA ASN A 41 2.03 35.08 -12.76
C ASN A 41 2.52 34.65 -11.39
N MET A 42 2.27 33.39 -10.98
CA MET A 42 2.69 32.94 -9.66
C MET A 42 4.22 32.71 -9.61
N PRO A 43 4.92 33.25 -8.61
CA PRO A 43 6.36 33.05 -8.46
C PRO A 43 6.70 31.55 -8.37
N ARG A 44 7.69 31.12 -9.12
CA ARG A 44 8.13 29.71 -9.17
C ARG A 44 8.51 29.13 -7.78
N TRP A 45 8.97 29.98 -6.87
CA TRP A 45 9.28 29.56 -5.50
C TRP A 45 8.02 29.16 -4.73
N LEU A 46 6.89 29.84 -4.95
CA LEU A 46 5.61 29.50 -4.31
C LEU A 46 5.05 28.17 -4.85
N LEU A 47 5.26 27.89 -6.13
CA LEU A 47 4.97 26.57 -6.71
C LEU A 47 5.84 25.47 -6.08
N LYS A 48 7.14 25.77 -5.90
CA LYS A 48 8.10 24.79 -5.40
C LYS A 48 7.92 24.49 -3.90
N TYR A 49 7.66 25.54 -3.10
CA TYR A 49 7.59 25.41 -1.63
C TYR A 49 6.16 25.42 -1.09
N GLY A 50 5.23 26.07 -1.77
CA GLY A 50 3.82 26.11 -1.37
C GLY A 50 3.16 24.72 -1.40
N ILE A 51 3.53 23.89 -2.38
CA ILE A 51 3.03 22.50 -2.47
C ILE A 51 3.58 21.65 -1.33
N SER A 52 4.85 21.85 -0.96
CA SER A 52 5.48 21.11 0.15
C SER A 52 4.97 21.55 1.53
N CYS A 53 4.43 22.75 1.64
CA CYS A 53 3.86 23.27 2.89
C CYS A 53 2.39 22.89 3.09
N LEU A 54 1.72 22.33 2.08
CA LEU A 54 0.34 21.85 2.25
C LEU A 54 0.35 20.58 3.09
N PRO A 55 -0.25 20.59 4.29
CA PRO A 55 -0.35 19.39 5.11
C PRO A 55 -1.13 18.31 4.33
N GLY A 56 -0.41 17.29 3.89
CA GLY A 56 -1.02 16.16 3.19
C GLY A 56 -1.44 16.46 1.76
N ALA A 57 -0.57 17.16 1.00
CA ALA A 57 -0.72 17.24 -0.43
C ALA A 57 -1.07 15.85 -0.97
N ALA A 58 -2.25 15.73 -1.55
CA ALA A 58 -2.76 14.58 -2.30
C ALA A 58 -2.19 13.22 -1.90
N GLY A 59 -2.55 12.71 -0.73
CA GLY A 59 -2.10 11.38 -0.30
C GLY A 59 -0.69 11.29 0.29
N ALA A 60 0.03 12.40 0.42
CA ALA A 60 1.37 12.44 1.00
C ALA A 60 1.37 12.15 2.52
N LYS A 61 0.23 12.07 3.17
CA LYS A 61 0.12 11.48 4.50
C LYS A 61 0.31 9.98 4.36
N GLY A 62 1.54 9.58 4.21
CA GLY A 62 1.90 8.19 4.00
C GLY A 62 3.07 7.95 3.06
N MET A 63 3.53 8.97 2.36
CA MET A 63 4.75 8.85 1.57
C MET A 63 5.99 9.22 2.41
N GLY A 64 6.20 8.49 3.52
CA GLY A 64 7.47 8.39 4.22
C GLY A 64 8.01 9.67 4.82
N CYS A 65 7.16 10.65 5.15
CA CYS A 65 7.71 11.91 5.55
C CYS A 65 7.29 12.28 6.95
N ILE A 66 7.25 13.35 7.32
CA ILE A 66 7.17 14.02 8.62
C ILE A 66 5.98 13.48 9.42
N GLY A 67 6.25 12.58 10.34
CA GLY A 67 5.25 12.02 11.23
C GLY A 67 5.25 10.49 11.29
N PHE A 68 4.27 9.92 11.93
CA PHE A 68 4.08 8.49 12.01
C PHE A 68 3.64 7.93 10.65
N PRO A 69 4.24 6.84 10.14
CA PRO A 69 3.86 6.26 8.86
C PRO A 69 2.38 5.83 8.88
N SER A 70 1.66 6.09 7.80
CA SER A 70 0.24 5.76 7.70
C SER A 70 -0.01 4.35 7.15
N HIS A 71 1.02 3.69 6.66
CA HIS A 71 0.95 2.31 6.17
C HIS A 71 2.31 1.62 6.26
N PRO A 72 2.35 0.38 6.71
CA PRO A 72 3.53 -0.45 6.62
C PRO A 72 3.75 -0.94 5.19
N VAL A 73 5.02 -1.08 4.83
CA VAL A 73 5.47 -1.75 3.60
C VAL A 73 6.22 -3.00 4.02
N TRP A 74 5.79 -4.15 3.52
CA TRP A 74 6.42 -5.42 3.81
C TRP A 74 6.99 -6.06 2.54
N GLU A 75 8.29 -6.24 2.53
CA GLU A 75 8.98 -7.07 1.56
C GLU A 75 8.77 -8.52 1.95
N ILE A 76 7.78 -9.17 1.33
CA ILE A 76 7.30 -10.50 1.76
C ILE A 76 8.16 -11.64 1.24
N THR A 77 8.98 -11.39 0.24
CA THR A 77 9.92 -12.36 -0.36
C THR A 77 11.05 -11.64 -1.08
N SER A 78 12.23 -12.23 -1.06
CA SER A 78 13.36 -11.84 -1.93
C SER A 78 13.31 -12.55 -3.29
N SER A 79 12.52 -13.62 -3.41
CA SER A 79 12.34 -14.35 -4.66
C SER A 79 11.72 -13.49 -5.74
N CYS A 80 12.24 -13.59 -6.94
CA CYS A 80 11.73 -12.91 -8.12
C CYS A 80 11.87 -13.79 -9.36
N ASN A 81 10.94 -13.69 -10.28
CA ASN A 81 11.00 -14.34 -11.58
C ASN A 81 11.75 -13.51 -12.65
N LEU A 82 12.24 -12.31 -12.26
CA LEU A 82 13.09 -11.45 -13.08
C LEU A 82 14.43 -11.17 -12.39
N SER A 83 15.44 -10.77 -13.18
CA SER A 83 16.78 -10.39 -12.72
C SER A 83 17.16 -9.02 -13.27
N CYS A 84 16.44 -7.98 -12.85
CA CYS A 84 16.64 -6.61 -13.33
C CYS A 84 17.99 -6.07 -12.85
N ILE A 85 18.79 -5.50 -13.76
CA ILE A 85 20.14 -4.97 -13.46
C ILE A 85 20.13 -3.80 -12.47
N HIS A 86 19.00 -3.09 -12.36
CA HIS A 86 18.80 -1.93 -11.47
C HIS A 86 17.97 -2.27 -10.25
N CYS A 87 17.77 -3.56 -9.95
CA CYS A 87 16.95 -3.99 -8.82
C CYS A 87 17.55 -3.54 -7.48
N HIS A 88 16.83 -2.71 -6.72
CA HIS A 88 17.29 -2.20 -5.43
C HIS A 88 17.18 -3.24 -4.31
N THR A 89 16.27 -4.21 -4.44
CA THR A 89 16.08 -5.30 -3.46
C THR A 89 16.98 -6.50 -3.75
N SER A 90 17.76 -6.45 -4.84
CA SER A 90 18.56 -7.60 -5.29
C SER A 90 17.75 -8.89 -5.40
N GLY A 91 16.50 -8.77 -5.85
CA GLY A 91 15.58 -9.90 -6.00
C GLY A 91 16.17 -11.02 -6.84
N GLY A 92 15.88 -12.25 -6.45
CA GLY A 92 16.42 -13.43 -7.13
C GLY A 92 16.00 -14.70 -6.44
N THR A 93 16.84 -15.24 -5.60
CA THR A 93 16.57 -16.47 -4.84
C THR A 93 15.93 -16.17 -3.49
N GLU A 94 15.04 -17.07 -3.06
CA GLU A 94 14.42 -17.02 -1.74
C GLU A 94 15.47 -17.00 -0.63
N GLU A 95 15.34 -16.08 0.30
CA GLU A 95 16.18 -16.06 1.49
C GLU A 95 15.70 -17.12 2.49
N ARG A 96 16.65 -17.74 3.18
CA ARG A 96 16.36 -18.81 4.15
C ARG A 96 15.57 -18.35 5.38
N ASN A 97 15.49 -17.04 5.60
CA ASN A 97 14.90 -16.43 6.81
C ASN A 97 13.62 -15.63 6.50
N GLU A 98 12.93 -15.93 5.42
CA GLU A 98 11.62 -15.33 5.16
C GLU A 98 10.61 -15.77 6.24
N LEU A 99 9.72 -14.86 6.63
CA LEU A 99 8.66 -15.20 7.57
C LEU A 99 7.77 -16.30 7.00
N THR A 100 7.48 -17.29 7.81
CA THR A 100 6.46 -18.30 7.48
C THR A 100 5.08 -17.66 7.39
N THR A 101 4.12 -18.35 6.82
CA THR A 101 2.72 -17.89 6.74
C THR A 101 2.17 -17.51 8.12
N GLN A 102 2.50 -18.29 9.14
CA GLN A 102 2.01 -18.06 10.50
C GLN A 102 2.65 -16.81 11.13
N GLU A 103 3.94 -16.64 10.98
CA GLU A 103 4.65 -15.44 11.45
C GLU A 103 4.17 -14.19 10.69
N GLY A 104 3.95 -14.31 9.37
CA GLY A 104 3.37 -13.25 8.57
C GLY A 104 1.98 -12.83 9.06
N LYS A 105 1.12 -13.79 9.42
CA LYS A 105 -0.18 -13.47 10.05
C LYS A 105 -0.03 -12.81 11.41
N GLN A 106 0.93 -13.23 12.22
CA GLN A 106 1.22 -12.58 13.50
C GLN A 106 1.67 -11.13 13.31
N LEU A 107 2.57 -10.89 12.35
CA LEU A 107 3.00 -9.54 11.98
C LEU A 107 1.79 -8.67 11.58
N ILE A 108 0.94 -9.17 10.67
CA ILE A 108 -0.25 -8.45 10.20
C ILE A 108 -1.19 -8.15 11.39
N ALA A 109 -1.38 -9.10 12.31
CA ALA A 109 -2.22 -8.91 13.49
C ALA A 109 -1.68 -7.80 14.41
N GLN A 110 -0.38 -7.79 14.66
CA GLN A 110 0.27 -6.75 15.47
C GLN A 110 0.15 -5.37 14.81
N LEU A 111 0.33 -5.30 13.49
CA LEU A 111 0.16 -4.05 12.74
C LEU A 111 -1.28 -3.55 12.77
N ALA A 112 -2.27 -4.46 12.83
CA ALA A 112 -3.68 -4.10 12.92
C ALA A 112 -4.08 -3.46 14.26
N GLU A 113 -3.29 -3.64 15.30
CA GLU A 113 -3.49 -2.97 16.59
C GLU A 113 -3.20 -1.45 16.51
N ILE A 114 -2.42 -1.05 15.51
CA ILE A 114 -2.07 0.36 15.28
C ILE A 114 -3.20 1.02 14.51
N LYS A 115 -4.01 1.82 15.21
CA LYS A 115 -5.23 2.44 14.66
C LYS A 115 -5.02 3.31 13.42
N ASP A 116 -3.84 3.86 13.25
CA ASP A 116 -3.51 4.72 12.11
C ASP A 116 -3.17 3.93 10.85
N PHE A 117 -2.87 2.65 10.97
CA PHE A 117 -2.63 1.78 9.83
C PHE A 117 -3.96 1.29 9.23
N GLN A 118 -4.21 1.67 7.99
CA GLN A 118 -5.44 1.29 7.28
C GLN A 118 -5.15 0.61 5.95
N MET A 119 -3.92 0.70 5.53
CA MET A 119 -3.43 0.12 4.29
C MET A 119 -2.15 -0.64 4.58
N MET A 120 -1.94 -1.75 3.89
CA MET A 120 -0.72 -2.53 3.95
C MET A 120 -0.19 -2.75 2.55
N ALA A 121 1.09 -2.41 2.34
CA ALA A 121 1.75 -2.57 1.06
C ALA A 121 2.62 -3.82 1.07
N TYR A 122 2.45 -4.63 0.04
CA TYR A 122 3.22 -5.85 -0.19
C TYR A 122 4.16 -5.65 -1.37
N THR A 123 5.43 -5.90 -1.14
CA THR A 123 6.51 -5.76 -2.12
C THR A 123 7.54 -6.88 -1.91
N GLY A 124 8.72 -6.72 -2.48
CA GLY A 124 9.84 -7.64 -2.35
C GLY A 124 10.54 -7.83 -3.68
N GLY A 125 10.97 -9.05 -3.98
CA GLY A 125 11.32 -9.44 -5.34
C GLY A 125 10.05 -9.37 -6.22
N GLU A 126 9.33 -10.48 -6.32
CA GLU A 126 7.98 -10.50 -6.94
C GLU A 126 7.00 -11.16 -5.96
N PRO A 127 6.06 -10.41 -5.37
CA PRO A 127 5.11 -10.98 -4.42
C PRO A 127 4.29 -12.15 -4.96
N LEU A 128 3.98 -12.16 -6.25
CA LEU A 128 3.17 -13.22 -6.89
C LEU A 128 3.88 -14.58 -6.98
N VAL A 129 5.20 -14.65 -6.79
CA VAL A 129 5.90 -15.95 -6.71
C VAL A 129 5.76 -16.60 -5.34
N ARG A 130 5.39 -15.84 -4.30
CA ARG A 130 5.18 -16.35 -2.96
C ARG A 130 3.88 -17.15 -2.87
N LYS A 131 3.98 -18.43 -2.48
CA LYS A 131 2.87 -19.38 -2.53
C LYS A 131 1.68 -19.03 -1.65
N ASP A 132 1.94 -18.44 -0.49
CA ASP A 132 0.93 -18.07 0.52
C ASP A 132 0.48 -16.61 0.44
N LEU A 133 0.91 -15.85 -0.58
CA LEU A 133 0.53 -14.45 -0.77
C LEU A 133 -0.97 -14.21 -0.59
N PHE A 134 -1.79 -15.00 -1.27
CA PHE A 134 -3.24 -14.78 -1.26
C PHE A 134 -3.87 -15.08 0.10
N GLU A 135 -3.29 -15.99 0.87
CA GLU A 135 -3.70 -16.27 2.23
C GLU A 135 -3.39 -15.10 3.16
N LEU A 136 -2.19 -14.51 3.01
CA LEU A 136 -1.79 -13.32 3.75
C LEU A 136 -2.66 -12.11 3.39
N LEU A 137 -2.94 -11.88 2.10
CA LEU A 137 -3.83 -10.81 1.64
C LEU A 137 -5.25 -10.98 2.17
N ALA A 138 -5.79 -12.21 2.14
CA ALA A 138 -7.11 -12.50 2.69
C ALA A 138 -7.18 -12.22 4.20
N TYR A 139 -6.16 -12.63 4.93
CA TYR A 139 -6.04 -12.40 6.37
C TYR A 139 -5.93 -10.91 6.69
N SER A 140 -5.06 -10.19 6.00
CA SER A 140 -4.92 -8.74 6.12
C SER A 140 -6.26 -8.02 5.88
N LYS A 141 -6.95 -8.37 4.80
CA LYS A 141 -8.30 -7.87 4.51
C LYS A 141 -9.29 -8.15 5.63
N SER A 142 -9.23 -9.34 6.26
CA SER A 142 -10.15 -9.71 7.34
C SER A 142 -9.97 -8.87 8.59
N LEU A 143 -8.76 -8.33 8.81
CA LEU A 143 -8.43 -7.40 9.89
C LEU A 143 -8.72 -5.94 9.54
N GLY A 144 -9.21 -5.67 8.33
CA GLY A 144 -9.66 -4.35 7.91
C GLY A 144 -8.66 -3.54 7.09
N PHE A 145 -7.51 -4.10 6.73
CA PHE A 145 -6.58 -3.44 5.83
C PHE A 145 -7.09 -3.35 4.40
N SER A 146 -6.81 -2.24 3.75
CA SER A 146 -6.78 -2.14 2.30
C SER A 146 -5.39 -2.55 1.82
N ASN A 147 -5.32 -3.59 0.99
CA ASN A 147 -4.04 -4.09 0.50
C ASN A 147 -3.58 -3.33 -0.73
N THR A 148 -2.28 -3.11 -0.85
CA THR A 148 -1.62 -2.67 -2.08
C THR A 148 -0.50 -3.66 -2.42
N ILE A 149 -0.19 -3.78 -3.70
CA ILE A 149 0.88 -4.67 -4.18
C ILE A 149 1.76 -3.93 -5.17
N ALA A 150 3.08 -4.10 -5.03
CA ALA A 150 4.05 -3.73 -6.06
C ALA A 150 4.47 -5.00 -6.80
N THR A 151 4.36 -5.02 -8.11
CA THR A 151 4.58 -6.21 -8.93
C THR A 151 5.20 -5.84 -10.29
N ASN A 152 5.99 -6.73 -10.86
CA ASN A 152 6.44 -6.63 -12.24
C ASN A 152 5.33 -7.01 -13.24
N ALA A 153 4.20 -7.49 -12.74
CA ALA A 153 2.99 -7.88 -13.47
C ALA A 153 3.14 -9.00 -14.52
N THR A 154 4.31 -9.58 -14.69
CA THR A 154 4.52 -10.65 -15.69
C THR A 154 3.72 -11.92 -15.43
N LEU A 155 3.27 -12.10 -14.17
CA LEU A 155 2.45 -13.23 -13.73
C LEU A 155 0.97 -12.88 -13.62
N VAL A 156 0.58 -11.67 -14.00
CA VAL A 156 -0.81 -11.21 -13.85
C VAL A 156 -1.59 -11.54 -15.11
N ASP A 157 -2.53 -12.44 -14.97
CA ASP A 157 -3.61 -12.70 -15.91
C ASP A 157 -4.97 -12.24 -15.31
N ASP A 158 -6.05 -12.41 -16.04
CA ASP A 158 -7.39 -12.04 -15.60
C ASP A 158 -7.80 -12.79 -14.31
N ALA A 159 -7.40 -14.05 -14.15
CA ALA A 159 -7.71 -14.84 -12.97
C ALA A 159 -6.96 -14.33 -11.75
N ILE A 160 -5.68 -14.03 -11.88
CA ILE A 160 -4.84 -13.42 -10.84
C ILE A 160 -5.35 -12.02 -10.49
N ALA A 161 -5.66 -11.19 -11.48
CA ALA A 161 -6.21 -9.85 -11.26
C ALA A 161 -7.51 -9.88 -10.46
N GLN A 162 -8.43 -10.78 -10.82
CA GLN A 162 -9.67 -10.98 -10.06
C GLN A 162 -9.41 -11.53 -8.65
N ARG A 163 -8.42 -12.41 -8.50
CA ARG A 163 -8.05 -12.97 -7.20
C ARG A 163 -7.44 -11.90 -6.29
N LEU A 164 -6.57 -11.03 -6.81
CA LEU A 164 -6.04 -9.87 -6.10
C LEU A 164 -7.18 -8.96 -5.62
N LYS A 165 -8.09 -8.58 -6.50
CA LYS A 165 -9.27 -7.77 -6.17
C LYS A 165 -10.13 -8.40 -5.07
N ARG A 166 -10.42 -9.70 -5.17
CA ARG A 166 -11.21 -10.43 -4.15
C ARG A 166 -10.52 -10.43 -2.78
N ASN A 167 -9.19 -10.45 -2.74
CA ASN A 167 -8.42 -10.42 -1.52
C ASN A 167 -8.06 -9.00 -1.02
N GLY A 168 -8.78 -7.98 -1.50
CA GLY A 168 -8.73 -6.64 -0.94
C GLY A 168 -7.60 -5.78 -1.48
N VAL A 169 -6.97 -6.17 -2.58
CA VAL A 169 -6.02 -5.31 -3.26
C VAL A 169 -6.78 -4.19 -3.96
N VAL A 170 -6.48 -2.96 -3.56
CA VAL A 170 -7.12 -1.72 -4.06
C VAL A 170 -6.21 -0.92 -4.98
N ILE A 171 -4.91 -1.13 -4.86
CA ILE A 171 -3.88 -0.51 -5.70
C ILE A 171 -2.87 -1.57 -6.09
N ALA A 172 -2.55 -1.64 -7.37
CA ALA A 172 -1.40 -2.36 -7.88
C ALA A 172 -0.43 -1.35 -8.52
N ALA A 173 0.78 -1.27 -7.98
CA ALA A 173 1.87 -0.52 -8.56
C ALA A 173 2.62 -1.47 -9.50
N VAL A 174 2.58 -1.19 -10.79
CA VAL A 174 3.27 -2.00 -11.82
C VAL A 174 4.59 -1.35 -12.18
N SER A 175 5.68 -2.11 -12.07
CA SER A 175 6.99 -1.70 -12.53
C SER A 175 7.09 -1.97 -14.03
N LEU A 176 7.26 -0.91 -14.82
CA LEU A 176 7.40 -0.98 -16.26
C LEU A 176 8.60 -0.12 -16.69
N ASP A 177 9.65 -0.78 -17.18
CA ASP A 177 10.92 -0.13 -17.48
C ASP A 177 11.05 0.27 -18.95
N GLY A 178 10.20 -0.24 -19.83
CA GLY A 178 10.17 0.06 -21.26
C GLY A 178 8.94 -0.51 -21.95
N ILE A 179 8.74 -0.08 -23.17
CA ILE A 179 7.65 -0.53 -24.06
C ILE A 179 8.19 -0.82 -25.45
N ASP A 180 9.39 -1.41 -25.53
CA ASP A 180 10.02 -1.77 -26.80
C ASP A 180 9.28 -2.88 -27.54
#